data_4801a82ccaad290b78238c67abe81578
#
_entry.id   4801a82ccaad290b78238c67abe81578
#
_cell.length_a   1.000
_cell.length_b   1.000
_cell.length_c   1.000
_cell.angle_alpha   90.00
_cell.angle_beta   90.00
_cell.angle_gamma   90.00
#
_symmetry.space_group_name_H-M   'P 1'
#
loop_
_entity.id
_entity.type
_entity.pdbx_description
1 polymer ?
#
loop_
_entity_poly.entity_id
_entity_poly.type
_entity_poly.pdbx_seq_one_letter_code
_entity_poly.pdbx_strand_id
1 'polypeptide(L)'
;SGGEPTAWKNFIPICEWIYNTLPRATLAVNTNLSRPLAWCEKHYHLFDDVVASFHIEFADKKRYEENSIFLCDKVNYLSTKMLMHEERFWEVVEYGNYLKTVMPNYFLEWTPLFDEMSPTTGPWHYKDPEKEQWLREHTTEIQQLTRKPMKRTTLTVSYNKYDDGSTEVCNSNEVIVTGNNFFSGWNCNVGDCIFINPVGEMSLASCGMGGYVGHILTDINRVGPKQIVCEKEHCHCGTDIIIPKFLEQ
;
A
#
# COMPACT_ATOMS: atom_id res chain seq x y z
N SER A 1 -1.72 10.47 -3.97
CA SER A 1 -0.40 9.87 -3.90
C SER A 1 0.37 10.22 -5.17
N GLY A 2 1.60 10.58 -5.05
CA GLY A 2 2.48 10.92 -6.15
C GLY A 2 3.74 11.57 -5.61
N GLY A 3 4.89 10.93 -5.80
CA GLY A 3 6.17 11.35 -5.26
C GLY A 3 6.42 10.90 -3.82
N GLU A 4 7.59 11.27 -3.32
CA GLU A 4 8.07 10.89 -1.98
C GLU A 4 7.52 11.86 -0.92
N PRO A 5 6.62 11.43 -0.02
CA PRO A 5 6.00 12.32 0.95
C PRO A 5 7.01 12.94 1.91
N THR A 6 8.07 12.21 2.25
CA THR A 6 9.11 12.69 3.17
C THR A 6 9.94 13.84 2.58
N ALA A 7 9.87 14.05 1.26
CA ALA A 7 10.53 15.18 0.60
C ALA A 7 9.78 16.51 0.78
N TRP A 8 8.48 16.46 1.12
CA TRP A 8 7.70 17.66 1.29
C TRP A 8 8.01 18.33 2.65
N LYS A 9 8.29 19.64 2.61
CA LYS A 9 8.74 20.39 3.79
C LYS A 9 7.75 20.40 4.97
N ASN A 10 6.45 20.28 4.69
CA ASN A 10 5.40 20.31 5.72
C ASN A 10 4.99 18.89 6.18
N PHE A 11 5.64 17.84 5.66
CA PHE A 11 5.27 16.47 6.00
C PHE A 11 5.45 16.18 7.50
N ILE A 12 6.62 16.45 8.04
CA ILE A 12 6.91 16.23 9.47
C ILE A 12 6.03 17.10 10.37
N PRO A 13 5.86 18.43 10.14
CA PRO A 13 4.94 19.23 10.92
C PRO A 13 3.52 18.70 10.99
N ILE A 14 3.00 18.13 9.91
CA ILE A 14 1.67 17.49 9.92
C ILE A 14 1.69 16.18 10.72
N CYS A 15 2.70 15.35 10.56
CA CYS A 15 2.84 14.12 11.32
C CYS A 15 2.94 14.40 12.84
N GLU A 16 3.73 15.38 13.23
CA GLU A 16 3.83 15.84 14.63
C GLU A 16 2.50 16.36 15.17
N TRP A 17 1.76 17.13 14.36
CA TRP A 17 0.44 17.61 14.74
C TRP A 17 -0.54 16.44 14.95
N ILE A 18 -0.59 15.47 14.03
CA ILE A 18 -1.43 14.26 14.16
C ILE A 18 -1.05 13.50 15.43
N TYR A 19 0.23 13.21 15.60
CA TYR A 19 0.76 12.47 16.75
C TYR A 19 0.36 13.10 18.09
N ASN A 20 0.47 14.43 18.20
CA ASN A 20 0.18 15.15 19.44
C ASN A 20 -1.32 15.40 19.68
N THR A 21 -2.12 15.51 18.60
CA THR A 21 -3.52 15.94 18.70
C THR A 21 -4.50 14.77 18.62
N LEU A 22 -4.14 13.70 17.94
CA LEU A 22 -4.99 12.55 17.67
C LEU A 22 -4.39 11.26 18.26
N PRO A 23 -4.36 11.08 19.58
CA PRO A 23 -3.63 9.98 20.23
C PRO A 23 -4.16 8.57 19.91
N ARG A 24 -5.31 8.47 19.25
CA ARG A 24 -5.88 7.19 18.79
C ARG A 24 -5.61 6.92 17.30
N ALA A 25 -5.08 7.91 16.58
CA ALA A 25 -4.74 7.71 15.17
C ALA A 25 -3.51 6.79 15.04
N THR A 26 -3.54 5.92 14.05
CA THR A 26 -2.37 5.16 13.59
C THR A 26 -1.82 5.89 12.37
N LEU A 27 -0.55 6.21 12.38
CA LEU A 27 0.10 6.91 11.28
C LEU A 27 0.97 5.94 10.49
N ALA A 28 0.55 5.67 9.25
CA ALA A 28 1.32 4.90 8.29
C ALA A 28 1.94 5.81 7.22
N VAL A 29 3.15 5.49 6.78
CA VAL A 29 3.81 6.21 5.69
C VAL A 29 4.26 5.26 4.58
N ASN A 30 3.96 5.62 3.33
CA ASN A 30 4.58 5.02 2.16
C ASN A 30 5.77 5.87 1.73
N THR A 31 6.96 5.28 1.62
CA THR A 31 8.20 5.99 1.32
C THR A 31 9.15 5.12 0.50
N ASN A 32 10.00 5.73 -0.32
CA ASN A 32 11.07 5.04 -1.01
C ASN A 32 12.38 4.97 -0.19
N LEU A 33 12.35 5.39 1.07
CA LEU A 33 13.48 5.45 1.98
C LEU A 33 14.69 6.25 1.45
N SER A 34 14.46 7.25 0.61
CA SER A 34 15.54 8.07 0.03
C SER A 34 16.18 9.07 1.01
N ARG A 35 15.58 9.26 2.19
CA ARG A 35 16.13 10.14 3.22
C ARG A 35 17.38 9.53 3.87
N PRO A 36 18.33 10.35 4.35
CA PRO A 36 19.46 9.84 5.13
C PRO A 36 19.01 9.11 6.40
N LEU A 37 19.80 8.14 6.88
CA LEU A 37 19.52 7.40 8.11
C LEU A 37 19.24 8.32 9.31
N ALA A 38 19.99 9.39 9.48
CA ALA A 38 19.78 10.39 10.54
C ALA A 38 18.38 11.01 10.53
N TRP A 39 17.74 11.10 9.36
CA TRP A 39 16.34 11.54 9.26
C TRP A 39 15.40 10.47 9.81
N CYS A 40 15.61 9.20 9.48
CA CYS A 40 14.85 8.10 10.03
C CYS A 40 15.00 8.01 11.55
N GLU A 41 16.25 8.10 12.06
CA GLU A 41 16.54 8.11 13.49
C GLU A 41 15.82 9.22 14.26
N LYS A 42 15.69 10.38 13.62
CA LYS A 42 15.01 11.53 14.24
C LYS A 42 13.49 11.38 14.27
N HIS A 43 12.87 10.79 13.25
CA HIS A 43 11.44 10.90 13.03
C HIS A 43 10.65 9.58 13.08
N TYR A 44 11.31 8.40 13.23
CA TYR A 44 10.64 7.10 13.23
C TYR A 44 9.51 6.99 14.26
N HIS A 45 9.65 7.66 15.40
CA HIS A 45 8.69 7.61 16.50
C HIS A 45 7.31 8.21 16.16
N LEU A 46 7.21 8.95 15.06
CA LEU A 46 5.96 9.51 14.55
C LEU A 46 5.13 8.47 13.79
N PHE A 47 5.73 7.36 13.37
CA PHE A 47 5.10 6.37 12.51
C PHE A 47 4.88 5.05 13.24
N ASP A 48 3.65 4.56 13.20
CA ASP A 48 3.35 3.21 13.64
C ASP A 48 3.78 2.20 12.59
N ASP A 49 3.48 2.49 11.31
CA ASP A 49 3.71 1.61 10.19
C ASP A 49 4.50 2.32 9.08
N VAL A 50 5.44 1.60 8.48
CA VAL A 50 6.20 2.08 7.32
C VAL A 50 6.08 1.06 6.18
N VAL A 51 5.62 1.55 5.04
CA VAL A 51 5.62 0.81 3.77
C VAL A 51 6.74 1.35 2.91
N ALA A 52 7.80 0.56 2.77
CA ALA A 52 9.01 0.93 2.05
C ALA A 52 8.96 0.39 0.63
N SER A 53 8.86 1.25 -0.37
CA SER A 53 8.84 0.87 -1.79
C SER A 53 10.25 0.89 -2.37
N PHE A 54 10.72 -0.26 -2.86
CA PHE A 54 12.01 -0.39 -3.52
C PHE A 54 11.85 -0.35 -5.03
N HIS A 55 12.39 0.70 -5.65
CA HIS A 55 12.45 0.91 -7.09
C HIS A 55 13.89 0.66 -7.56
N ILE A 56 14.15 -0.48 -8.15
CA ILE A 56 15.51 -0.90 -8.58
C ILE A 56 16.22 0.10 -9.49
N GLU A 57 15.45 0.91 -10.22
CA GLU A 57 15.96 1.90 -11.18
C GLU A 57 16.53 3.15 -10.50
N PHE A 58 15.99 3.52 -9.34
CA PHE A 58 16.25 4.82 -8.70
C PHE A 58 16.78 4.70 -7.27
N ALA A 59 16.63 3.52 -6.65
CA ALA A 59 16.99 3.34 -5.25
C ALA A 59 18.52 3.27 -5.08
N ASP A 60 19.02 4.00 -4.08
CA ASP A 60 20.33 3.74 -3.49
C ASP A 60 20.17 2.50 -2.58
N LYS A 61 20.63 1.33 -3.06
CA LYS A 61 20.51 0.05 -2.35
C LYS A 61 21.09 0.10 -0.93
N LYS A 62 22.25 0.73 -0.76
CA LYS A 62 22.91 0.84 0.55
C LYS A 62 22.06 1.64 1.53
N ARG A 63 21.60 2.81 1.12
CA ARG A 63 20.73 3.66 1.95
C ARG A 63 19.41 3.00 2.26
N TYR A 64 18.80 2.35 1.27
CA TYR A 64 17.55 1.61 1.46
C TYR A 64 17.71 0.51 2.51
N GLU A 65 18.78 -0.27 2.42
CA GLU A 65 19.13 -1.33 3.37
C GLU A 65 19.37 -0.77 4.78
N GLU A 66 20.23 0.23 4.93
CA GLU A 66 20.53 0.87 6.22
C GLU A 66 19.27 1.38 6.92
N ASN A 67 18.40 2.09 6.18
CA ASN A 67 17.14 2.59 6.69
C ASN A 67 16.17 1.47 7.04
N SER A 68 16.08 0.42 6.23
CA SER A 68 15.20 -0.72 6.46
C SER A 68 15.62 -1.51 7.69
N ILE A 69 16.92 -1.80 7.85
CA ILE A 69 17.48 -2.48 9.04
C ILE A 69 17.19 -1.66 10.30
N PHE A 70 17.36 -0.35 10.24
CA PHE A 70 17.06 0.52 11.39
C PHE A 70 15.55 0.48 11.73
N LEU A 71 14.69 0.63 10.75
CA LEU A 71 13.24 0.73 10.96
C LEU A 71 12.59 -0.58 11.39
N CYS A 72 13.09 -1.73 10.95
CA CYS A 72 12.48 -3.04 11.24
C CYS A 72 12.36 -3.35 12.74
N ASP A 73 13.21 -2.76 13.59
CA ASP A 73 13.16 -2.90 15.04
C ASP A 73 12.48 -1.73 15.76
N LYS A 74 12.21 -0.65 15.08
CA LYS A 74 11.74 0.62 15.67
C LYS A 74 10.26 0.87 15.49
N VAL A 75 9.71 0.52 14.32
CA VAL A 75 8.28 0.70 14.02
C VAL A 75 7.49 -0.57 14.35
N ASN A 76 6.17 -0.46 14.48
CA ASN A 76 5.33 -1.62 14.74
C ASN A 76 5.30 -2.57 13.55
N TYR A 77 5.30 -2.01 12.33
CA TYR A 77 5.21 -2.75 11.10
C TYR A 77 6.06 -2.10 10.01
N LEU A 78 6.97 -2.89 9.44
CA LEU A 78 7.71 -2.53 8.24
C LEU A 78 7.34 -3.49 7.11
N SER A 79 6.71 -2.96 6.06
CA SER A 79 6.51 -3.68 4.80
C SER A 79 7.49 -3.18 3.76
N THR A 80 8.20 -4.10 3.14
CA THR A 80 9.08 -3.83 2.01
C THR A 80 8.40 -4.26 0.73
N LYS A 81 8.00 -3.30 -0.10
CA LYS A 81 7.42 -3.56 -1.43
C LYS A 81 8.51 -3.56 -2.47
N MET A 82 8.82 -4.75 -2.96
CA MET A 82 9.75 -4.96 -4.07
C MET A 82 9.00 -4.75 -5.38
N LEU A 83 9.23 -3.61 -6.04
CA LEU A 83 8.55 -3.30 -7.29
C LEU A 83 9.21 -4.08 -8.44
N MET A 84 8.44 -4.98 -9.02
CA MET A 84 8.93 -6.01 -9.94
C MET A 84 9.10 -5.47 -11.36
N HIS A 85 10.20 -4.72 -11.59
CA HIS A 85 10.53 -4.18 -12.90
C HIS A 85 10.86 -5.30 -13.89
N GLU A 86 10.19 -5.37 -15.04
CA GLU A 86 10.28 -6.51 -15.96
C GLU A 86 11.70 -6.76 -16.46
N GLU A 87 12.44 -5.71 -16.86
CA GLU A 87 13.80 -5.87 -17.40
C GLU A 87 14.83 -6.24 -16.32
N ARG A 88 14.58 -5.86 -15.06
CA ARG A 88 15.47 -6.10 -13.93
C ARG A 88 14.87 -7.05 -12.89
N PHE A 89 13.93 -7.87 -13.32
CA PHE A 89 13.10 -8.73 -12.47
C PHE A 89 13.95 -9.60 -11.52
N TRP A 90 14.87 -10.36 -12.06
CA TRP A 90 15.69 -11.27 -11.26
C TRP A 90 16.67 -10.56 -10.32
N GLU A 91 17.12 -9.35 -10.67
CA GLU A 91 17.91 -8.52 -9.75
C GLU A 91 17.07 -8.07 -8.54
N VAL A 92 15.78 -7.77 -8.76
CA VAL A 92 14.87 -7.43 -7.66
C VAL A 92 14.64 -8.64 -6.77
N VAL A 93 14.43 -9.83 -7.36
CA VAL A 93 14.27 -11.10 -6.62
C VAL A 93 15.50 -11.40 -5.77
N GLU A 94 16.69 -11.31 -6.37
CA GLU A 94 17.95 -11.53 -5.65
C GLU A 94 18.11 -10.58 -4.47
N TYR A 95 17.87 -9.29 -4.70
CA TYR A 95 17.99 -8.29 -3.64
C TYR A 95 16.93 -8.48 -2.54
N GLY A 96 15.69 -8.77 -2.88
CA GLY A 96 14.65 -9.06 -1.89
C GLY A 96 14.97 -10.29 -1.05
N ASN A 97 15.49 -11.36 -1.67
CA ASN A 97 15.94 -12.55 -0.95
C ASN A 97 17.14 -12.23 -0.04
N TYR A 98 18.07 -11.38 -0.47
CA TYR A 98 19.13 -10.89 0.39
C TYR A 98 18.57 -10.13 1.60
N LEU A 99 17.62 -9.21 1.41
CA LEU A 99 16.99 -8.47 2.49
C LEU A 99 16.34 -9.40 3.53
N LYS A 100 15.74 -10.51 3.09
CA LYS A 100 15.19 -11.55 4.00
C LYS A 100 16.26 -12.12 4.95
N THR A 101 17.52 -12.12 4.58
CA THR A 101 18.61 -12.65 5.43
C THR A 101 19.10 -11.64 6.47
N VAL A 102 19.00 -10.35 6.18
CA VAL A 102 19.53 -9.28 7.04
C VAL A 102 18.48 -8.57 7.89
N MET A 103 17.20 -8.73 7.55
CA MET A 103 16.08 -8.11 8.26
C MET A 103 15.08 -9.16 8.78
N PRO A 104 15.19 -9.60 10.03
CA PRO A 104 14.32 -10.68 10.56
C PRO A 104 12.90 -10.24 10.94
N ASN A 105 12.61 -8.94 11.02
CA ASN A 105 11.34 -8.40 11.50
C ASN A 105 10.68 -7.47 10.46
N TYR A 106 10.27 -8.01 9.31
CA TYR A 106 9.62 -7.22 8.25
C TYR A 106 8.69 -8.08 7.41
N PHE A 107 7.85 -7.42 6.62
CA PHE A 107 7.09 -8.06 5.55
C PHE A 107 7.72 -7.73 4.21
N LEU A 108 7.86 -8.71 3.35
CA LEU A 108 8.29 -8.51 1.99
C LEU A 108 7.14 -8.86 1.05
N GLU A 109 6.81 -7.92 0.18
CA GLU A 109 5.77 -8.05 -0.83
C GLU A 109 6.39 -7.90 -2.23
N TRP A 110 6.16 -8.88 -3.10
CA TRP A 110 6.49 -8.78 -4.51
C TRP A 110 5.35 -8.03 -5.20
N THR A 111 5.59 -6.79 -5.60
CA THR A 111 4.56 -5.90 -6.11
C THR A 111 4.72 -5.70 -7.61
N PRO A 112 3.73 -6.10 -8.44
CA PRO A 112 3.78 -5.87 -9.87
C PRO A 112 3.83 -4.38 -10.20
N LEU A 113 4.52 -4.03 -11.29
CA LEU A 113 4.44 -2.71 -11.90
C LEU A 113 3.42 -2.74 -13.03
N PHE A 114 2.67 -1.65 -13.15
CA PHE A 114 1.74 -1.42 -14.24
C PHE A 114 2.35 -0.42 -15.21
N ASP A 115 2.25 -0.69 -16.51
CA ASP A 115 2.74 0.25 -17.54
C ASP A 115 1.97 1.57 -17.52
N GLU A 116 0.68 1.50 -17.17
CA GLU A 116 -0.18 2.67 -17.01
C GLU A 116 -1.04 2.54 -15.76
N MET A 117 -1.13 3.60 -14.96
CA MET A 117 -2.13 3.70 -13.90
C MET A 117 -3.51 4.05 -14.46
N SER A 118 -3.86 3.44 -15.59
CA SER A 118 -5.18 3.62 -16.19
C SER A 118 -6.18 2.68 -15.54
N PRO A 119 -7.35 3.17 -15.11
CA PRO A 119 -8.42 2.34 -14.58
C PRO A 119 -9.08 1.44 -15.64
N THR A 120 -8.69 1.56 -16.90
CA THR A 120 -9.23 0.81 -18.04
C THR A 120 -8.29 -0.27 -18.56
N THR A 121 -7.03 -0.32 -18.10
CA THR A 121 -6.12 -1.41 -18.45
C THR A 121 -6.47 -2.64 -17.60
N GLY A 122 -6.61 -3.78 -18.28
CA GLY A 122 -6.91 -5.07 -17.65
C GLY A 122 -5.82 -5.55 -16.68
N PRO A 123 -5.90 -6.80 -16.22
CA PRO A 123 -4.92 -7.39 -15.35
C PRO A 123 -3.52 -7.21 -15.93
N TRP A 124 -2.60 -6.87 -15.06
CA TRP A 124 -1.22 -6.73 -15.43
C TRP A 124 -0.64 -8.05 -16.02
N HIS A 125 0.12 -7.94 -17.10
CA HIS A 125 0.80 -9.05 -17.75
C HIS A 125 2.25 -8.70 -18.07
N TYR A 126 3.20 -9.51 -17.63
CA TYR A 126 4.57 -9.44 -18.12
C TYR A 126 4.65 -10.03 -19.54
N LYS A 127 5.56 -9.51 -20.36
CA LYS A 127 5.85 -10.07 -21.69
C LYS A 127 6.51 -11.43 -21.57
N ASP A 128 7.23 -11.66 -20.47
CA ASP A 128 7.90 -12.91 -20.16
C ASP A 128 6.99 -13.78 -19.27
N PRO A 129 6.44 -14.90 -19.80
CA PRO A 129 5.55 -15.77 -19.05
C PRO A 129 6.19 -16.40 -17.80
N GLU A 130 7.53 -16.63 -17.82
CA GLU A 130 8.24 -17.17 -16.65
C GLU A 130 8.17 -16.21 -15.46
N LYS A 131 8.36 -14.91 -15.72
CA LYS A 131 8.26 -13.87 -14.68
C LYS A 131 6.84 -13.73 -14.15
N GLU A 132 5.86 -13.77 -15.03
CA GLU A 132 4.46 -13.73 -14.64
C GLU A 132 4.09 -14.93 -13.78
N GLN A 133 4.47 -16.14 -14.19
CA GLN A 133 4.24 -17.35 -13.41
C GLN A 133 4.93 -17.30 -12.06
N TRP A 134 6.20 -16.91 -12.03
CA TRP A 134 6.96 -16.77 -10.79
C TRP A 134 6.25 -15.81 -9.81
N LEU A 135 5.80 -14.67 -10.29
CA LEU A 135 5.12 -13.70 -9.46
C LEU A 135 3.79 -14.23 -8.92
N ARG A 136 2.99 -14.94 -9.74
CA ARG A 136 1.76 -15.59 -9.27
C ARG A 136 2.00 -16.61 -8.16
N GLU A 137 3.11 -17.33 -8.23
CA GLU A 137 3.48 -18.34 -7.24
C GLU A 137 4.02 -17.73 -5.93
N HIS A 138 4.56 -16.51 -5.98
CA HIS A 138 5.27 -15.89 -4.84
C HIS A 138 4.55 -14.69 -4.21
N THR A 139 3.49 -14.15 -4.82
CA THR A 139 2.72 -13.04 -4.22
C THR A 139 2.02 -13.42 -2.93
N THR A 140 1.72 -14.70 -2.75
CA THR A 140 1.10 -15.24 -1.52
C THR A 140 2.10 -15.47 -0.39
N GLU A 141 3.40 -15.44 -0.68
CA GLU A 141 4.45 -15.56 0.32
C GLU A 141 4.56 -14.30 1.19
N ILE A 142 3.51 -14.03 1.97
CA ILE A 142 3.63 -13.07 3.07
C ILE A 142 4.47 -13.76 4.14
N GLN A 143 5.76 -13.59 4.07
CA GLN A 143 6.63 -14.04 5.15
C GLN A 143 6.46 -13.12 6.34
N GLN A 144 5.57 -13.50 7.24
CA GLN A 144 5.44 -12.86 8.52
C GLN A 144 6.61 -13.28 9.41
N LEU A 145 7.65 -12.47 9.44
CA LEU A 145 8.82 -12.67 10.31
C LEU A 145 8.74 -11.81 11.58
N THR A 146 7.55 -11.43 12.02
CA THR A 146 7.41 -10.59 13.21
C THR A 146 7.56 -11.40 14.48
N ARG A 147 8.58 -11.05 15.26
CA ARG A 147 8.76 -11.54 16.65
C ARG A 147 8.02 -10.70 17.68
N LYS A 148 7.49 -9.56 17.28
CA LYS A 148 6.75 -8.64 18.16
C LYS A 148 5.26 -8.80 17.96
N PRO A 149 4.46 -8.89 19.04
CA PRO A 149 3.01 -8.80 18.91
C PRO A 149 2.67 -7.40 18.40
N MET A 150 2.05 -7.32 17.23
CA MET A 150 1.62 -6.07 16.66
C MET A 150 0.50 -5.47 17.52
N LYS A 151 0.70 -4.28 18.06
CA LYS A 151 -0.30 -3.60 18.89
C LYS A 151 -1.50 -3.11 18.08
N ARG A 152 -1.29 -2.74 16.82
CA ARG A 152 -2.28 -2.36 15.81
C ARG A 152 -1.64 -2.61 14.45
N THR A 153 -2.42 -2.96 13.46
CA THR A 153 -1.91 -3.07 12.10
C THR A 153 -2.85 -2.37 11.15
N THR A 154 -2.30 -1.60 10.23
CA THR A 154 -2.95 -1.19 9.00
C THR A 154 -2.73 -2.26 7.93
N LEU A 155 -2.92 -3.54 8.32
CA LEU A 155 -2.62 -4.65 7.45
C LEU A 155 -3.32 -4.48 6.11
N THR A 156 -2.53 -4.57 5.06
CA THR A 156 -2.98 -4.72 3.68
C THR A 156 -3.49 -6.15 3.41
N VAL A 157 -4.12 -6.77 4.39
CA VAL A 157 -4.81 -8.05 4.22
C VAL A 157 -6.30 -7.80 4.05
N SER A 158 -6.85 -8.38 3.00
CA SER A 158 -8.29 -8.44 2.76
C SER A 158 -8.82 -9.77 3.28
N TYR A 159 -10.05 -9.74 3.75
CA TYR A 159 -10.79 -10.94 4.08
C TYR A 159 -11.87 -11.12 3.01
N ASN A 160 -11.72 -12.14 2.17
CA ASN A 160 -12.79 -12.58 1.29
C ASN A 160 -13.72 -13.45 2.11
N LYS A 161 -15.00 -13.09 2.13
CA LYS A 161 -16.05 -13.90 2.71
C LYS A 161 -16.94 -14.42 1.59
N TYR A 162 -17.07 -15.72 1.51
CA TYR A 162 -17.85 -16.40 0.49
C TYR A 162 -19.27 -16.69 0.96
N ASP A 163 -20.19 -16.97 0.02
CA ASP A 163 -21.60 -17.25 0.32
C ASP A 163 -21.81 -18.51 1.17
N ASP A 164 -20.89 -19.46 1.10
CA ASP A 164 -20.87 -20.65 1.95
C ASP A 164 -20.43 -20.37 3.40
N GLY A 165 -20.08 -19.11 3.71
CA GLY A 165 -19.62 -18.67 5.03
C GLY A 165 -18.12 -18.88 5.25
N SER A 166 -17.41 -19.48 4.31
CA SER A 166 -15.96 -19.59 4.38
C SER A 166 -15.29 -18.22 4.28
N THR A 167 -14.08 -18.11 4.83
CA THR A 167 -13.28 -16.90 4.77
C THR A 167 -11.88 -17.23 4.31
N GLU A 168 -11.34 -16.40 3.43
CA GLU A 168 -9.98 -16.45 2.97
C GLU A 168 -9.25 -15.14 3.30
N VAL A 169 -8.00 -15.25 3.71
CA VAL A 169 -7.14 -14.09 3.92
C VAL A 169 -6.27 -13.94 2.68
N CYS A 170 -6.34 -12.79 2.05
CA CYS A 170 -5.51 -12.49 0.88
C CYS A 170 -4.89 -11.09 1.00
N ASN A 171 -3.77 -10.86 0.35
CA ASN A 171 -3.23 -9.50 0.22
C ASN A 171 -3.72 -8.83 -1.07
N SER A 172 -3.63 -7.50 -1.14
CA SER A 172 -4.10 -6.75 -2.30
C SER A 172 -3.31 -7.07 -3.58
N ASN A 173 -2.03 -7.44 -3.49
CA ASN A 173 -1.24 -7.84 -4.65
C ASN A 173 -1.70 -9.19 -5.20
N GLU A 174 -2.03 -10.13 -4.30
CA GLU A 174 -2.59 -11.44 -4.67
C GLU A 174 -3.91 -11.27 -5.43
N VAL A 175 -4.82 -10.46 -4.90
CA VAL A 175 -6.11 -10.16 -5.56
C VAL A 175 -5.90 -9.62 -6.98
N ILE A 176 -4.89 -8.74 -7.18
CA ILE A 176 -4.57 -8.17 -8.49
C ILE A 176 -3.96 -9.23 -9.41
N VAL A 177 -2.93 -9.95 -8.95
CA VAL A 177 -2.16 -10.89 -9.78
C VAL A 177 -2.99 -12.11 -10.18
N THR A 178 -3.93 -12.53 -9.33
CA THR A 178 -4.86 -13.63 -9.65
C THR A 178 -6.04 -13.19 -10.51
N GLY A 179 -6.19 -11.89 -10.78
CA GLY A 179 -7.32 -11.34 -11.56
C GLY A 179 -8.63 -11.26 -10.77
N ASN A 180 -8.60 -11.47 -9.45
CA ASN A 180 -9.77 -11.41 -8.58
C ASN A 180 -10.14 -9.97 -8.18
N ASN A 181 -9.66 -8.99 -8.92
CA ASN A 181 -9.88 -7.55 -8.68
C ASN A 181 -11.00 -6.94 -9.55
N PHE A 182 -11.85 -7.76 -10.15
CA PHE A 182 -13.00 -7.34 -10.94
C PHE A 182 -14.21 -7.11 -10.03
N PHE A 183 -14.60 -5.84 -9.88
CA PHE A 183 -15.69 -5.45 -8.98
C PHE A 183 -16.78 -4.61 -9.68
N SER A 184 -16.85 -4.63 -11.01
CA SER A 184 -17.92 -3.93 -11.74
C SER A 184 -19.28 -4.45 -11.30
N GLY A 185 -20.18 -3.54 -10.92
CA GLY A 185 -21.51 -3.87 -10.40
C GLY A 185 -21.57 -4.21 -8.91
N TRP A 186 -20.43 -4.28 -8.22
CA TRP A 186 -20.40 -4.52 -6.76
C TRP A 186 -20.66 -3.24 -5.98
N ASN A 187 -21.34 -3.36 -4.86
CA ASN A 187 -21.44 -2.29 -3.88
C ASN A 187 -20.11 -2.11 -3.15
N CYS A 188 -19.60 -0.89 -3.09
CA CYS A 188 -18.35 -0.52 -2.44
C CYS A 188 -18.64 0.46 -1.29
N ASN A 189 -18.21 0.13 -0.06
CA ASN A 189 -18.42 0.93 1.15
C ASN A 189 -17.38 2.06 1.25
N VAL A 190 -17.40 2.98 0.31
CA VAL A 190 -16.46 4.12 0.28
C VAL A 190 -16.67 5.11 1.43
N GLY A 191 -17.80 5.01 2.14
CA GLY A 191 -18.22 5.96 3.16
C GLY A 191 -17.25 6.13 4.33
N ASP A 192 -16.41 5.16 4.62
CA ASP A 192 -15.46 5.20 5.74
C ASP A 192 -14.05 5.68 5.32
N CYS A 193 -13.88 6.01 4.03
CA CYS A 193 -12.60 6.44 3.48
C CYS A 193 -12.64 7.91 3.06
N ILE A 194 -11.52 8.57 3.15
CA ILE A 194 -11.25 9.87 2.53
C ILE A 194 -9.88 9.79 1.86
N PHE A 195 -9.85 10.07 0.58
CA PHE A 195 -8.64 10.28 -0.18
C PHE A 195 -8.45 11.79 -0.42
N ILE A 196 -7.26 12.29 -0.13
CA ILE A 196 -6.91 13.70 -0.36
C ILE A 196 -5.77 13.72 -1.37
N ASN A 197 -6.00 14.37 -2.50
CA ASN A 197 -4.99 14.51 -3.53
C ASN A 197 -3.97 15.62 -3.21
N PRO A 198 -2.86 15.73 -3.96
CA PRO A 198 -1.82 16.73 -3.67
C PRO A 198 -2.26 18.20 -3.74
N VAL A 199 -3.37 18.50 -4.39
CA VAL A 199 -3.92 19.87 -4.44
C VAL A 199 -4.98 20.14 -3.38
N GLY A 200 -5.30 19.15 -2.53
CA GLY A 200 -6.20 19.29 -1.40
C GLY A 200 -7.66 18.95 -1.69
N GLU A 201 -7.96 18.44 -2.87
CA GLU A 201 -9.30 17.94 -3.20
C GLU A 201 -9.54 16.60 -2.50
N MET A 202 -10.75 16.43 -1.97
CA MET A 202 -11.17 15.23 -1.26
C MET A 202 -12.11 14.38 -2.10
N SER A 203 -11.86 13.08 -2.12
CA SER A 203 -12.74 12.05 -2.68
C SER A 203 -12.89 10.88 -1.71
N LEU A 204 -13.85 9.98 -1.96
CA LEU A 204 -14.11 8.83 -1.07
C LEU A 204 -13.18 7.65 -1.33
N ALA A 205 -12.59 7.59 -2.53
CA ALA A 205 -11.64 6.55 -2.91
C ALA A 205 -10.56 7.15 -3.82
N SER A 206 -9.38 6.54 -3.85
CA SER A 206 -8.28 7.01 -4.72
C SER A 206 -8.57 6.81 -6.20
N CYS A 207 -9.43 5.84 -6.54
CA CYS A 207 -9.92 5.59 -7.90
C CYS A 207 -10.92 6.64 -8.42
N GLY A 208 -11.32 7.61 -7.59
CA GLY A 208 -12.29 8.65 -7.92
C GLY A 208 -13.76 8.23 -7.88
N MET A 209 -14.05 6.96 -7.59
CA MET A 209 -15.43 6.51 -7.38
C MET A 209 -16.02 7.14 -6.11
N GLY A 210 -17.31 7.44 -6.14
CA GLY A 210 -17.97 8.22 -5.08
C GLY A 210 -17.84 9.74 -5.24
N GLY A 211 -17.03 10.19 -6.23
CA GLY A 211 -16.93 11.58 -6.64
C GLY A 211 -16.14 12.48 -5.69
N TYR A 212 -16.10 13.75 -6.05
CA TYR A 212 -15.52 14.83 -5.27
C TYR A 212 -16.46 15.18 -4.11
N VAL A 213 -15.90 15.27 -2.90
CA VAL A 213 -16.68 15.55 -1.68
C VAL A 213 -16.26 16.83 -0.96
N GLY A 214 -15.32 17.57 -1.49
CA GLY A 214 -14.89 18.87 -0.96
C GLY A 214 -13.39 19.11 -1.06
N HIS A 215 -12.93 20.18 -0.46
CA HIS A 215 -11.53 20.57 -0.41
C HIS A 215 -11.10 20.79 1.05
N ILE A 216 -9.95 20.23 1.44
CA ILE A 216 -9.48 20.19 2.83
C ILE A 216 -9.34 21.59 3.49
N LEU A 217 -9.10 22.64 2.69
CA LEU A 217 -8.93 24.00 3.19
C LEU A 217 -10.21 24.82 3.22
N THR A 218 -11.23 24.46 2.45
CA THR A 218 -12.44 25.30 2.27
C THR A 218 -13.73 24.60 2.62
N ASP A 219 -13.75 23.27 2.60
CA ASP A 219 -14.95 22.48 2.83
C ASP A 219 -14.57 21.16 3.51
N ILE A 220 -14.48 21.20 4.82
CA ILE A 220 -14.16 20.05 5.66
C ILE A 220 -15.39 19.21 6.04
N ASN A 221 -16.59 19.68 5.71
CA ASN A 221 -17.83 18.96 5.98
C ASN A 221 -18.03 17.91 4.89
N ARG A 222 -17.60 16.71 5.19
CA ARG A 222 -17.75 15.57 4.32
C ARG A 222 -19.22 15.29 4.02
N VAL A 223 -19.61 15.44 2.77
CA VAL A 223 -20.91 15.04 2.25
C VAL A 223 -20.67 14.10 1.06
N GLY A 224 -20.96 12.83 1.25
CA GLY A 224 -20.83 11.84 0.19
C GLY A 224 -21.63 10.57 0.50
N PRO A 225 -21.92 9.73 -0.49
CA PRO A 225 -22.60 8.47 -0.27
C PRO A 225 -21.74 7.57 0.64
N LYS A 226 -22.40 6.80 1.50
CA LYS A 226 -21.72 5.76 2.30
C LYS A 226 -21.29 4.60 1.43
N GLN A 227 -22.04 4.35 0.37
CA GLN A 227 -21.91 3.22 -0.52
C GLN A 227 -22.16 3.65 -1.94
N ILE A 228 -21.46 3.06 -2.87
CA ILE A 228 -21.60 3.26 -4.32
C ILE A 228 -21.60 1.91 -5.03
N VAL A 229 -22.19 1.84 -6.21
CA VAL A 229 -21.96 0.74 -7.15
C VAL A 229 -20.69 1.00 -7.93
N CYS A 230 -19.76 0.06 -7.93
CA CYS A 230 -18.49 0.18 -8.65
C CYS A 230 -18.73 0.09 -10.16
N GLU A 231 -18.33 1.12 -10.90
CA GLU A 231 -18.42 1.15 -12.37
C GLU A 231 -17.08 0.79 -13.03
N LYS A 232 -16.02 0.64 -12.23
CA LYS A 232 -14.68 0.25 -12.71
C LYS A 232 -14.63 -1.25 -12.92
N GLU A 233 -14.08 -1.68 -14.04
CA GLU A 233 -13.88 -3.11 -14.29
C GLU A 233 -12.92 -3.71 -13.28
N HIS A 234 -11.77 -3.04 -13.08
CA HIS A 234 -10.73 -3.53 -12.18
C HIS A 234 -10.37 -2.52 -11.09
N CYS A 235 -10.12 -3.02 -9.90
CA CYS A 235 -9.60 -2.26 -8.78
C CYS A 235 -8.09 -2.50 -8.68
N HIS A 236 -7.27 -1.49 -9.01
CA HIS A 236 -5.81 -1.60 -9.06
C HIS A 236 -5.09 -0.98 -7.86
N CYS A 237 -5.80 -0.22 -7.03
CA CYS A 237 -5.19 0.42 -5.87
C CYS A 237 -5.27 -0.49 -4.65
N GLY A 238 -4.13 -0.83 -4.06
CA GLY A 238 -4.08 -1.68 -2.88
C GLY A 238 -4.89 -1.15 -1.70
N THR A 239 -5.01 0.18 -1.56
CA THR A 239 -5.85 0.80 -0.52
C THR A 239 -7.34 0.75 -0.85
N ASP A 240 -7.70 0.81 -2.13
CA ASP A 240 -9.11 0.74 -2.53
C ASP A 240 -9.62 -0.72 -2.57
N ILE A 241 -8.74 -1.70 -2.83
CA ILE A 241 -9.10 -3.13 -2.81
C ILE A 241 -9.60 -3.55 -1.43
N ILE A 242 -9.00 -3.06 -0.36
CA ILE A 242 -9.39 -3.41 1.01
C ILE A 242 -10.68 -2.73 1.50
N ILE A 243 -11.22 -1.77 0.74
CA ILE A 243 -12.54 -1.21 1.05
C ILE A 243 -13.58 -2.34 0.87
N PRO A 244 -14.44 -2.59 1.88
CA PRO A 244 -15.43 -3.67 1.79
C PRO A 244 -16.33 -3.55 0.55
N LYS A 245 -16.47 -4.65 -0.17
CA LYS A 245 -17.29 -4.78 -1.37
C LYS A 245 -18.18 -6.02 -1.29
N PHE A 246 -19.38 -5.93 -1.84
CA PHE A 246 -20.34 -7.04 -1.85
C PHE A 246 -21.33 -6.91 -3.01
N LEU A 247 -21.86 -8.03 -3.44
CA LEU A 247 -23.03 -8.08 -4.33
C LEU A 247 -24.28 -8.02 -3.46
N GLU A 248 -25.27 -7.22 -3.87
CA GLU A 248 -26.63 -7.36 -3.31
C GLU A 248 -27.21 -8.66 -3.82
N GLN A 249 -27.71 -9.45 -2.91
CA GLN A 249 -28.46 -10.69 -3.21
C GLN A 249 -29.88 -10.35 -3.66
#